data_625cee40366a94e4104321af7d68d786
#
_entry.id   625cee40366a94e4104321af7d68d786
#
_cell.length_a   1.000
_cell.length_b   1.000
_cell.length_c   1.000
_cell.angle_alpha   90.00
_cell.angle_beta   90.00
_cell.angle_gamma   90.00
#
_symmetry.space_group_name_H-M   'P 1'
#
loop_
_entity.id
_entity.type
_entity.pdbx_description
1 polymer ?
#
loop_
_entity_poly.entity_id
_entity_poly.type
_entity_poly.pdbx_seq_one_letter_code
_entity_poly.pdbx_strand_id
1 'polypeptide(L)'
;MTPAQAPLVVGITGASGAPYAIRLLEVLLAAGREIHLAISPSGQAVIEAEVGRRIDLDAFRLDTLLGKAPPATGTLHYHHHKNLMAPIASGSFLTSAMVICPCSGSTLGAVAHAIGENLIHRAAEVHLKERRKLVVVPRETPLSLPQLKNMQALHEAGAVVLPASPGFYHGASAVADLVDFIVARICDQLGVANSLISRWGAHA
;
A
#
# COMPACT_ATOMS: atom_id res chain seq x y z
N MET A 1 -4.75 7.65 22.01
CA MET A 1 -5.22 7.46 20.62
C MET A 1 -6.04 6.18 20.56
N THR A 2 -7.24 6.22 19.97
CA THR A 2 -7.95 4.98 19.67
C THR A 2 -7.21 4.20 18.58
N PRO A 3 -7.27 2.85 18.54
CA PRO A 3 -6.59 2.06 17.52
C PRO A 3 -6.88 2.51 16.07
N ALA A 4 -8.08 3.03 15.83
CA ALA A 4 -8.48 3.56 14.51
C ALA A 4 -7.76 4.87 14.10
N GLN A 5 -7.17 5.62 15.05
CA GLN A 5 -6.45 6.87 14.81
C GLN A 5 -4.92 6.69 14.76
N ALA A 6 -4.41 5.50 15.09
CA ALA A 6 -2.99 5.23 15.00
C ALA A 6 -2.49 5.33 13.54
N PRO A 7 -1.19 5.62 13.33
CA PRO A 7 -0.60 5.75 12.00
C PRO A 7 -0.83 4.54 11.10
N LEU A 8 -0.88 4.78 9.80
CA LEU A 8 -0.88 3.75 8.76
C LEU A 8 0.54 3.58 8.19
N VAL A 9 0.88 2.35 7.83
CA VAL A 9 2.12 2.07 7.10
C VAL A 9 1.80 1.77 5.64
N VAL A 10 2.51 2.42 4.72
CA VAL A 10 2.40 2.19 3.28
C VAL A 10 3.74 1.76 2.73
N GLY A 11 3.78 0.60 2.09
CA GLY A 11 4.93 0.10 1.34
C GLY A 11 4.65 0.17 -0.17
N ILE A 12 5.58 0.72 -0.95
CA ILE A 12 5.48 0.72 -2.43
C ILE A 12 6.62 -0.14 -2.98
N THR A 13 6.26 -1.13 -3.80
CA THR A 13 7.24 -2.08 -4.35
C THR A 13 7.16 -2.19 -5.88
N GLY A 14 8.01 -3.02 -6.47
CA GLY A 14 8.28 -3.06 -7.91
C GLY A 14 7.27 -3.83 -8.76
N ALA A 15 6.00 -3.91 -8.37
CA ALA A 15 4.96 -4.35 -9.29
C ALA A 15 4.38 -3.17 -10.07
N SER A 16 3.88 -3.40 -11.27
CA SER A 16 3.10 -2.39 -12.01
C SER A 16 1.86 -2.00 -11.21
N GLY A 17 1.53 -0.71 -11.15
CA GLY A 17 0.42 -0.18 -10.37
C GLY A 17 0.80 1.05 -9.53
N ALA A 18 1.82 1.84 -9.93
CA ALA A 18 2.14 3.11 -9.31
C ALA A 18 0.92 4.06 -9.19
N PRO A 19 -0.01 4.12 -10.17
CA PRO A 19 -1.23 4.92 -10.01
C PRO A 19 -2.06 4.55 -8.78
N TYR A 20 -2.16 3.26 -8.42
CA TYR A 20 -2.88 2.85 -7.21
C TYR A 20 -2.21 3.41 -5.94
N ALA A 21 -0.87 3.32 -5.86
CA ALA A 21 -0.12 3.82 -4.71
C ALA A 21 -0.28 5.32 -4.53
N ILE A 22 -0.12 6.09 -5.61
CA ILE A 22 -0.22 7.55 -5.58
C ILE A 22 -1.63 7.97 -5.19
N ARG A 23 -2.65 7.38 -5.82
CA ARG A 23 -4.05 7.68 -5.50
C ARG A 23 -4.41 7.31 -4.07
N LEU A 24 -3.90 6.18 -3.57
CA LEU A 24 -4.09 5.78 -2.18
C LEU A 24 -3.50 6.81 -1.22
N LEU A 25 -2.27 7.27 -1.44
CA LEU A 25 -1.66 8.31 -0.61
C LEU A 25 -2.47 9.61 -0.62
N GLU A 26 -2.96 10.05 -1.79
CA GLU A 26 -3.84 11.23 -1.89
C GLU A 26 -5.09 11.08 -1.02
N VAL A 27 -5.77 9.94 -1.11
CA VAL A 27 -7.02 9.68 -0.36
C VAL A 27 -6.75 9.60 1.14
N LEU A 28 -5.71 8.90 1.56
CA LEU A 28 -5.36 8.77 2.98
C LEU A 28 -4.96 10.12 3.59
N LEU A 29 -4.18 10.93 2.88
CA LEU A 29 -3.80 12.27 3.31
C LEU A 29 -5.01 13.20 3.38
N ALA A 30 -5.89 13.17 2.38
CA ALA A 30 -7.13 13.94 2.38
C ALA A 30 -8.07 13.54 3.53
N ALA A 31 -8.04 12.27 3.94
CA ALA A 31 -8.77 11.77 5.11
C ALA A 31 -8.09 12.11 6.46
N GLY A 32 -7.05 12.95 6.47
CA GLY A 32 -6.36 13.39 7.68
C GLY A 32 -5.52 12.30 8.35
N ARG A 33 -5.12 11.23 7.62
CA ARG A 33 -4.36 10.14 8.24
C ARG A 33 -2.87 10.47 8.35
N GLU A 34 -2.26 9.98 9.41
CA GLU A 34 -0.81 9.92 9.56
C GLU A 34 -0.30 8.66 8.84
N ILE A 35 0.69 8.84 7.96
CA ILE A 35 1.23 7.79 7.09
C ILE A 35 2.73 7.67 7.30
N HIS A 36 3.21 6.45 7.51
CA HIS A 36 4.62 6.07 7.42
C HIS A 36 4.86 5.35 6.10
N LEU A 37 5.63 5.98 5.21
CA LEU A 37 5.88 5.49 3.84
C LEU A 37 7.28 4.94 3.71
N ALA A 38 7.41 3.77 3.07
CA ALA A 38 8.67 3.25 2.56
C ALA A 38 8.52 2.81 1.10
N ILE A 39 9.53 3.12 0.27
CA ILE A 39 9.52 2.81 -1.17
C ILE A 39 10.78 1.99 -1.48
N SER A 40 10.61 0.86 -2.17
CA SER A 40 11.74 0.06 -2.64
C SER A 40 12.39 0.67 -3.90
N PRO A 41 13.67 0.36 -4.22
CA PRO A 41 14.30 0.81 -5.46
C PRO A 41 13.52 0.39 -6.72
N SER A 42 12.97 -0.83 -6.74
CA SER A 42 12.12 -1.29 -7.84
C SER A 42 10.79 -0.51 -7.89
N GLY A 43 10.24 -0.10 -6.74
CA GLY A 43 9.07 0.78 -6.68
C GLY A 43 9.33 2.16 -7.25
N GLN A 44 10.50 2.73 -6.96
CA GLN A 44 10.98 3.98 -7.57
C GLN A 44 11.03 3.88 -9.10
N ALA A 45 11.64 2.81 -9.63
CA ALA A 45 11.76 2.59 -11.07
C ALA A 45 10.38 2.46 -11.75
N VAL A 46 9.43 1.76 -11.11
CA VAL A 46 8.05 1.62 -11.63
C VAL A 46 7.31 2.97 -11.60
N ILE A 47 7.45 3.77 -10.55
CA ILE A 47 6.88 5.12 -10.49
C ILE A 47 7.38 5.98 -11.66
N GLU A 48 8.69 5.97 -11.92
CA GLU A 48 9.25 6.71 -13.06
C GLU A 48 8.69 6.21 -14.39
N ALA A 49 8.66 4.89 -14.59
CA ALA A 49 8.21 4.29 -15.84
C ALA A 49 6.72 4.51 -16.13
N GLU A 50 5.85 4.45 -15.12
CA GLU A 50 4.39 4.48 -15.32
C GLU A 50 3.78 5.88 -15.24
N VAL A 51 4.37 6.77 -14.44
CA VAL A 51 3.80 8.11 -14.22
C VAL A 51 4.79 9.25 -14.51
N GLY A 52 6.01 8.93 -15.00
CA GLY A 52 7.02 9.90 -15.42
C GLY A 52 7.60 10.73 -14.26
N ARG A 53 7.46 10.28 -13.01
CA ARG A 53 7.93 11.02 -11.84
C ARG A 53 9.24 10.45 -11.32
N ARG A 54 10.31 11.26 -11.38
CA ARG A 54 11.62 10.91 -10.83
C ARG A 54 11.67 11.30 -9.36
N ILE A 55 11.53 10.33 -8.49
CA ILE A 55 11.72 10.51 -7.04
C ILE A 55 13.14 10.13 -6.65
N ASP A 56 13.69 10.82 -5.66
CA ASP A 56 14.97 10.47 -5.04
C ASP A 56 14.69 9.81 -3.69
N LEU A 57 15.19 8.58 -3.48
CA LEU A 57 14.95 7.85 -2.22
C LEU A 57 15.82 8.39 -1.07
N ASP A 58 16.96 9.03 -1.36
CA ASP A 58 17.84 9.63 -0.36
C ASP A 58 17.42 11.07 -0.01
N ALA A 59 16.79 11.78 -0.95
CA ALA A 59 16.27 13.15 -0.79
C ALA A 59 14.77 13.22 -1.16
N PHE A 60 13.97 12.37 -0.53
CA PHE A 60 12.56 12.19 -0.86
C PHE A 60 11.73 13.47 -0.67
N ARG A 61 10.88 13.76 -1.65
CA ARG A 61 9.92 14.86 -1.64
C ARG A 61 8.53 14.34 -2.01
N LEU A 62 7.57 14.58 -1.14
CA LEU A 62 6.18 14.12 -1.32
C LEU A 62 5.50 14.82 -2.50
N ASP A 63 5.74 16.11 -2.71
CA ASP A 63 5.20 16.87 -3.84
C ASP A 63 5.68 16.32 -5.19
N THR A 64 6.92 15.84 -5.25
CA THR A 64 7.46 15.16 -6.44
C THR A 64 6.73 13.83 -6.69
N LEU A 65 6.48 13.03 -5.64
CA LEU A 65 5.74 11.77 -5.77
C LEU A 65 4.28 12.01 -6.19
N LEU A 66 3.60 12.99 -5.58
CA LEU A 66 2.21 13.30 -5.91
C LEU A 66 2.05 14.10 -7.22
N GLY A 67 3.12 14.77 -7.71
CA GLY A 67 3.09 15.68 -8.85
C GLY A 67 2.30 16.97 -8.58
N LYS A 68 1.98 17.24 -7.32
CA LYS A 68 1.24 18.42 -6.83
C LYS A 68 1.48 18.61 -5.34
N ALA A 69 1.08 19.76 -4.80
CA ALA A 69 1.11 20.00 -3.36
C ALA A 69 0.26 18.93 -2.61
N PRO A 70 0.77 18.35 -1.52
CA PRO A 70 0.02 17.37 -0.74
C PRO A 70 -1.21 18.03 -0.08
N PRO A 71 -2.29 17.25 0.20
CA PRO A 71 -3.38 17.72 1.04
C PRO A 71 -2.88 18.21 2.41
N ALA A 72 -3.43 19.31 2.89
CA ALA A 72 -3.00 19.94 4.14
C ALA A 72 -3.46 19.22 5.42
N THR A 73 -4.33 18.22 5.30
CA THR A 73 -5.03 17.58 6.44
C THR A 73 -4.31 16.39 7.04
N GLY A 74 -3.56 15.63 6.23
CA GLY A 74 -2.81 14.46 6.69
C GLY A 74 -1.32 14.74 6.84
N THR A 75 -0.60 13.80 7.44
CA THR A 75 0.85 13.88 7.64
C THR A 75 1.53 12.66 7.04
N LEU A 76 2.69 12.83 6.39
CA LEU A 76 3.47 11.73 5.85
C LEU A 76 4.92 11.80 6.34
N HIS A 77 5.37 10.67 6.90
CA HIS A 77 6.74 10.42 7.32
C HIS A 77 7.37 9.41 6.36
N TYR A 78 8.33 9.83 5.57
CA TYR A 78 9.08 8.93 4.69
C TYR A 78 10.22 8.26 5.45
N HIS A 79 10.42 6.97 5.21
CA HIS A 79 11.54 6.20 5.73
C HIS A 79 12.26 5.52 4.57
N HIS A 80 13.57 5.76 4.47
CA HIS A 80 14.38 5.07 3.49
C HIS A 80 14.30 3.56 3.70
N HIS A 81 14.17 2.78 2.63
CA HIS A 81 13.93 1.32 2.68
C HIS A 81 15.03 0.52 3.41
N LYS A 82 16.23 1.07 3.56
CA LYS A 82 17.35 0.46 4.32
C LYS A 82 17.35 0.84 5.80
N ASN A 83 16.51 1.76 6.23
CA ASN A 83 16.49 2.25 7.62
C ASN A 83 15.74 1.29 8.54
N LEU A 84 16.38 0.21 8.96
CA LEU A 84 15.81 -0.75 9.92
C LEU A 84 15.70 -0.21 11.36
N MET A 85 16.15 1.03 11.61
CA MET A 85 15.96 1.73 12.90
C MET A 85 14.71 2.64 12.89
N ALA A 86 13.96 2.70 11.78
CA ALA A 86 12.72 3.46 11.70
C ALA A 86 11.67 2.90 12.67
N PRO A 87 10.76 3.75 13.21
CA PRO A 87 9.75 3.33 14.19
C PRO A 87 8.93 2.10 13.75
N ILE A 88 8.56 2.03 12.46
CA ILE A 88 7.76 0.94 11.89
C ILE A 88 8.46 -0.43 11.86
N ALA A 89 9.77 -0.49 12.13
CA ALA A 89 10.52 -1.74 12.27
C ALA A 89 10.31 -2.42 13.64
N SER A 90 9.66 -1.73 14.58
CA SER A 90 9.43 -2.20 15.96
C SER A 90 7.95 -2.45 16.24
N GLY A 91 7.65 -3.57 16.89
CA GLY A 91 6.29 -3.89 17.36
C GLY A 91 5.79 -2.94 18.47
N SER A 92 6.68 -2.26 19.19
CA SER A 92 6.31 -1.28 20.22
C SER A 92 5.77 0.03 19.65
N PHE A 93 6.05 0.35 18.37
CA PHE A 93 5.43 1.46 17.67
C PHE A 93 4.05 1.06 17.19
N LEU A 94 3.03 1.70 17.75
CA LEU A 94 1.63 1.33 17.48
C LEU A 94 1.17 1.89 16.12
N THR A 95 0.70 0.99 15.26
CA THR A 95 0.11 1.31 13.96
C THR A 95 -1.27 0.67 13.84
N SER A 96 -2.19 1.29 13.10
CA SER A 96 -3.54 0.76 12.87
C SER A 96 -3.57 -0.36 11.84
N ALA A 97 -2.78 -0.23 10.78
CA ALA A 97 -2.67 -1.21 9.71
C ALA A 97 -1.45 -0.91 8.83
N MET A 98 -1.09 -1.89 7.99
CA MET A 98 -0.14 -1.71 6.89
C MET A 98 -0.75 -2.15 5.57
N VAL A 99 -0.42 -1.43 4.50
CA VAL A 99 -0.71 -1.84 3.13
C VAL A 99 0.57 -1.84 2.29
N ILE A 100 0.78 -2.89 1.48
CA ILE A 100 1.82 -2.93 0.46
C ILE A 100 1.12 -2.81 -0.89
N CYS A 101 1.21 -1.63 -1.50
CA CYS A 101 0.52 -1.30 -2.74
C CYS A 101 1.42 -0.49 -3.69
N PRO A 102 1.71 -1.00 -4.89
CA PRO A 102 1.53 -2.40 -5.30
C PRO A 102 2.52 -3.34 -4.60
N CYS A 103 2.20 -4.62 -4.51
CA CYS A 103 3.05 -5.66 -3.94
C CYS A 103 3.64 -6.54 -5.05
N SER A 104 4.97 -6.50 -5.22
CA SER A 104 5.67 -7.35 -6.19
C SER A 104 5.72 -8.81 -5.74
N GLY A 105 5.85 -9.73 -6.70
CA GLY A 105 5.98 -11.17 -6.42
C GLY A 105 7.17 -11.50 -5.51
N SER A 106 8.31 -10.78 -5.64
CA SER A 106 9.45 -10.93 -4.73
C SER A 106 9.16 -10.46 -3.32
N THR A 107 8.49 -9.31 -3.15
CA THR A 107 8.06 -8.83 -1.83
C THR A 107 7.02 -9.77 -1.21
N LEU A 108 6.06 -10.25 -2.00
CA LEU A 108 5.07 -11.23 -1.57
C LEU A 108 5.75 -12.50 -1.02
N GLY A 109 6.74 -13.02 -1.76
CA GLY A 109 7.52 -14.19 -1.35
C GLY A 109 8.34 -13.92 -0.10
N ALA A 110 9.03 -12.78 -0.02
CA ALA A 110 9.85 -12.41 1.12
C ALA A 110 9.01 -12.32 2.41
N VAL A 111 7.85 -11.66 2.37
CA VAL A 111 6.95 -11.54 3.54
C VAL A 111 6.36 -12.90 3.91
N ALA A 112 5.97 -13.74 2.93
CA ALA A 112 5.42 -15.07 3.18
C ALA A 112 6.42 -16.01 3.89
N HIS A 113 7.72 -15.79 3.68
CA HIS A 113 8.79 -16.61 4.24
C HIS A 113 9.61 -15.89 5.34
N ALA A 114 9.12 -14.76 5.86
CA ALA A 114 9.78 -13.96 6.89
C ALA A 114 11.21 -13.54 6.53
N ILE A 115 11.47 -13.20 5.26
CA ILE A 115 12.76 -12.72 4.77
C ILE A 115 12.82 -11.21 4.93
N GLY A 116 13.59 -10.73 5.89
CA GLY A 116 13.65 -9.33 6.31
C GLY A 116 14.76 -8.51 5.62
N GLU A 117 14.79 -8.43 4.30
CA GLU A 117 15.86 -7.74 3.56
C GLU A 117 15.81 -6.21 3.62
N ASN A 118 14.65 -5.64 3.91
CA ASN A 118 14.43 -4.19 3.92
C ASN A 118 13.32 -3.80 4.90
N LEU A 119 13.14 -2.49 5.08
CA LEU A 119 12.16 -1.95 6.01
C LEU A 119 10.71 -2.34 5.68
N ILE A 120 10.35 -2.50 4.40
CA ILE A 120 8.98 -2.90 4.01
C ILE A 120 8.71 -4.33 4.48
N HIS A 121 9.66 -5.24 4.24
CA HIS A 121 9.56 -6.63 4.69
C HIS A 121 9.47 -6.70 6.21
N ARG A 122 10.36 -5.94 6.91
CA ARG A 122 10.38 -5.90 8.37
C ARG A 122 9.08 -5.36 8.96
N ALA A 123 8.55 -4.26 8.41
CA ALA A 123 7.28 -3.69 8.87
C ALA A 123 6.10 -4.66 8.64
N ALA A 124 6.07 -5.39 7.53
CA ALA A 124 5.05 -6.40 7.27
C ALA A 124 5.14 -7.57 8.28
N GLU A 125 6.35 -8.07 8.56
CA GLU A 125 6.58 -9.09 9.60
C GLU A 125 6.11 -8.59 10.98
N VAL A 126 6.38 -7.33 11.32
CA VAL A 126 5.88 -6.71 12.57
C VAL A 126 4.36 -6.75 12.62
N HIS A 127 3.66 -6.40 11.53
CA HIS A 127 2.20 -6.44 11.51
C HIS A 127 1.67 -7.86 11.70
N LEU A 128 2.26 -8.85 11.05
CA LEU A 128 1.86 -10.26 11.21
C LEU A 128 2.10 -10.78 12.65
N LYS A 129 3.29 -10.57 13.22
CA LYS A 129 3.61 -11.05 14.58
C LYS A 129 2.80 -10.36 15.67
N GLU A 130 2.46 -9.07 15.50
CA GLU A 130 1.65 -8.29 16.44
C GLU A 130 0.14 -8.45 16.18
N ARG A 131 -0.26 -9.30 15.23
CA ARG A 131 -1.65 -9.53 14.84
C ARG A 131 -2.36 -8.24 14.41
N ARG A 132 -1.62 -7.30 13.82
CA ARG A 132 -2.16 -6.08 13.20
C ARG A 132 -2.50 -6.35 11.76
N LYS A 133 -3.48 -5.61 11.24
CA LYS A 133 -3.93 -5.79 9.85
C LYS A 133 -2.80 -5.49 8.87
N LEU A 134 -2.52 -6.46 8.00
CA LEU A 134 -1.67 -6.33 6.82
C LEU A 134 -2.51 -6.54 5.58
N VAL A 135 -2.47 -5.59 4.64
CA VAL A 135 -3.09 -5.71 3.31
C VAL A 135 -1.98 -5.80 2.28
N VAL A 136 -1.95 -6.85 1.48
CA VAL A 136 -1.03 -6.97 0.34
C VAL A 136 -1.83 -6.84 -0.96
N VAL A 137 -1.37 -5.99 -1.88
CA VAL A 137 -2.03 -5.69 -3.15
C VAL A 137 -1.16 -6.20 -4.31
N PRO A 138 -1.14 -7.54 -4.56
CA PRO A 138 -0.35 -8.10 -5.63
C PRO A 138 -0.91 -7.68 -7.01
N ARG A 139 0.01 -7.41 -7.96
CA ARG A 139 -0.32 -7.22 -9.36
C ARG A 139 0.64 -8.03 -10.21
N GLU A 140 0.12 -9.09 -10.81
CA GLU A 140 0.86 -10.01 -11.66
C GLU A 140 -0.08 -10.74 -12.62
N THR A 141 0.37 -11.00 -13.87
CA THR A 141 -0.39 -11.76 -14.86
C THR A 141 0.59 -12.39 -15.87
N PRO A 142 0.59 -13.73 -16.10
CA PRO A 142 -0.12 -14.75 -15.31
C PRO A 142 0.53 -14.97 -13.95
N LEU A 143 -0.20 -15.66 -13.04
CA LEU A 143 0.34 -16.07 -11.75
C LEU A 143 1.08 -17.41 -11.85
N SER A 144 2.26 -17.49 -11.29
CA SER A 144 3.01 -18.75 -11.12
C SER A 144 2.54 -19.51 -9.88
N LEU A 145 2.77 -20.82 -9.84
CA LEU A 145 2.45 -21.64 -8.67
C LEU A 145 3.13 -21.14 -7.37
N PRO A 146 4.41 -20.72 -7.37
CA PRO A 146 5.02 -20.11 -6.18
C PRO A 146 4.26 -18.87 -5.69
N GLN A 147 3.83 -17.98 -6.59
CA GLN A 147 3.06 -16.79 -6.22
C GLN A 147 1.70 -17.14 -5.59
N LEU A 148 0.99 -18.12 -6.16
CA LEU A 148 -0.27 -18.62 -5.58
C LEU A 148 -0.07 -19.21 -4.17
N LYS A 149 0.99 -19.99 -3.97
CA LYS A 149 1.34 -20.53 -2.65
C LYS A 149 1.71 -19.44 -1.65
N ASN A 150 2.44 -18.42 -2.06
CA ASN A 150 2.79 -17.28 -1.21
C ASN A 150 1.55 -16.47 -0.81
N MET A 151 0.61 -16.26 -1.73
CA MET A 151 -0.68 -15.63 -1.42
C MET A 151 -1.47 -16.44 -0.39
N GLN A 152 -1.53 -17.76 -0.56
CA GLN A 152 -2.18 -18.66 0.38
C GLN A 152 -1.52 -18.57 1.76
N ALA A 153 -0.20 -18.68 1.85
CA ALA A 153 0.54 -18.62 3.10
C ALA A 153 0.32 -17.30 3.85
N LEU A 154 0.31 -16.17 3.14
CA LEU A 154 0.02 -14.86 3.73
C LEU A 154 -1.42 -14.75 4.21
N HIS A 155 -2.38 -15.30 3.45
CA HIS A 155 -3.78 -15.34 3.87
C HIS A 155 -3.96 -16.17 5.15
N GLU A 156 -3.36 -17.35 5.22
CA GLU A 156 -3.35 -18.22 6.40
C GLU A 156 -2.67 -17.55 7.62
N ALA A 157 -1.63 -16.74 7.39
CA ALA A 157 -0.98 -15.93 8.42
C ALA A 157 -1.83 -14.73 8.90
N GLY A 158 -2.99 -14.47 8.26
CA GLY A 158 -3.94 -13.41 8.64
C GLY A 158 -3.82 -12.12 7.83
N ALA A 159 -3.01 -12.09 6.77
CA ALA A 159 -3.00 -10.95 5.85
C ALA A 159 -4.24 -10.94 4.93
N VAL A 160 -4.68 -9.75 4.56
CA VAL A 160 -5.67 -9.59 3.50
C VAL A 160 -4.93 -9.57 2.16
N VAL A 161 -5.14 -10.58 1.34
CA VAL A 161 -4.64 -10.61 -0.05
C VAL A 161 -5.70 -9.95 -0.94
N LEU A 162 -5.39 -8.78 -1.49
CA LEU A 162 -6.28 -7.95 -2.31
C LEU A 162 -5.63 -7.74 -3.69
N PRO A 163 -5.79 -8.64 -4.66
CA PRO A 163 -5.24 -8.46 -6.00
C PRO A 163 -5.73 -7.16 -6.65
N ALA A 164 -4.84 -6.48 -7.40
CA ALA A 164 -5.19 -5.27 -8.15
C ALA A 164 -6.01 -5.63 -9.42
N SER A 165 -7.20 -6.22 -9.19
CA SER A 165 -8.13 -6.70 -10.22
C SER A 165 -9.44 -5.92 -10.11
N PRO A 166 -9.57 -4.76 -10.80
CA PRO A 166 -10.74 -3.91 -10.69
C PRO A 166 -11.99 -4.56 -11.31
N GLY A 167 -13.15 -4.30 -10.68
CA GLY A 167 -14.44 -4.65 -11.26
C GLY A 167 -14.93 -3.56 -12.21
N PHE A 168 -15.86 -3.90 -13.12
CA PHE A 168 -16.39 -2.97 -14.13
C PHE A 168 -17.85 -2.56 -13.85
N TYR A 169 -18.50 -3.17 -12.87
CA TYR A 169 -19.94 -2.99 -12.61
C TYR A 169 -20.33 -1.61 -12.04
N HIS A 170 -19.35 -0.78 -11.65
CA HIS A 170 -19.58 0.57 -11.13
C HIS A 170 -19.65 1.65 -12.24
N GLY A 171 -19.68 1.24 -13.52
CA GLY A 171 -19.79 2.16 -14.66
C GLY A 171 -18.48 2.86 -14.99
N ALA A 172 -17.34 2.19 -14.78
CA ALA A 172 -16.03 2.76 -15.12
C ALA A 172 -15.97 3.21 -16.58
N SER A 173 -15.60 4.46 -16.82
CA SER A 173 -15.46 5.08 -18.15
C SER A 173 -14.02 5.50 -18.47
N ALA A 174 -13.16 5.57 -17.43
CA ALA A 174 -11.78 5.97 -17.53
C ALA A 174 -10.88 5.03 -16.70
N VAL A 175 -9.58 5.03 -16.98
CA VAL A 175 -8.59 4.29 -16.18
C VAL A 175 -8.59 4.75 -14.72
N ALA A 176 -8.84 6.04 -14.48
CA ALA A 176 -8.94 6.58 -13.13
C ALA A 176 -10.04 5.91 -12.29
N ASP A 177 -11.17 5.55 -12.90
CA ASP A 177 -12.28 4.87 -12.22
C ASP A 177 -11.87 3.45 -11.78
N LEU A 178 -11.05 2.76 -12.58
CA LEU A 178 -10.50 1.45 -12.24
C LEU A 178 -9.47 1.55 -11.10
N VAL A 179 -8.69 2.64 -11.09
CA VAL A 179 -7.77 2.93 -9.99
C VAL A 179 -8.57 3.22 -8.72
N ASP A 180 -9.58 4.06 -8.77
CA ASP A 180 -10.44 4.41 -7.64
C ASP A 180 -11.18 3.18 -7.09
N PHE A 181 -11.56 2.21 -7.93
CA PHE A 181 -12.14 0.95 -7.48
C PHE A 181 -11.20 0.21 -6.51
N ILE A 182 -9.95 0.00 -6.91
CA ILE A 182 -8.97 -0.71 -6.06
C ILE A 182 -8.66 0.10 -4.80
N VAL A 183 -8.47 1.41 -4.92
CA VAL A 183 -8.19 2.29 -3.77
C VAL A 183 -9.35 2.30 -2.79
N ALA A 184 -10.60 2.34 -3.25
CA ALA A 184 -11.79 2.21 -2.39
C ALA A 184 -11.78 0.90 -1.59
N ARG A 185 -11.48 -0.22 -2.25
CA ARG A 185 -11.41 -1.53 -1.58
C ARG A 185 -10.27 -1.59 -0.55
N ILE A 186 -9.13 -0.96 -0.83
CA ILE A 186 -8.03 -0.83 0.14
C ILE A 186 -8.49 0.02 1.33
N CYS A 187 -9.10 1.19 1.10
CA CYS A 187 -9.62 2.06 2.15
C CYS A 187 -10.65 1.34 3.05
N ASP A 188 -11.54 0.53 2.46
CA ASP A 188 -12.48 -0.31 3.22
C ASP A 188 -11.75 -1.25 4.18
N GLN A 189 -10.67 -1.90 3.71
CA GLN A 189 -9.85 -2.76 4.56
C GLN A 189 -9.11 -1.98 5.66
N LEU A 190 -8.68 -0.77 5.37
CA LEU A 190 -7.98 0.09 6.33
C LEU A 190 -8.93 0.82 7.31
N GLY A 191 -10.25 0.71 7.13
CA GLY A 191 -11.24 1.43 7.93
C GLY A 191 -11.23 2.94 7.67
N VAL A 192 -10.88 3.36 6.46
CA VAL A 192 -10.87 4.76 6.03
C VAL A 192 -12.11 5.05 5.19
N ALA A 193 -12.94 5.97 5.66
CA ALA A 193 -14.14 6.38 4.93
C ALA A 193 -13.76 6.97 3.55
N ASN A 194 -14.48 6.58 2.52
CA ASN A 194 -14.27 7.05 1.17
C ASN A 194 -15.57 7.03 0.35
N SER A 195 -15.61 7.85 -0.69
CA SER A 195 -16.71 7.96 -1.64
C SER A 195 -16.20 7.84 -3.10
N LEU A 196 -15.13 7.08 -3.31
CA LEU A 196 -14.46 6.96 -4.62
C LEU A 196 -15.32 6.23 -5.65
N ILE A 197 -16.18 5.31 -5.20
CA ILE A 197 -17.08 4.54 -6.06
C ILE A 197 -18.48 4.48 -5.46
N SER A 198 -19.50 4.34 -6.30
CA SER A 198 -20.83 3.97 -5.88
C SER A 198 -20.83 2.56 -5.31
N ARG A 199 -21.39 2.39 -4.12
CA ARG A 199 -21.45 1.06 -3.49
C ARG A 199 -22.56 0.24 -4.11
N TRP A 200 -22.34 -1.07 -4.22
CA TRP A 200 -23.37 -1.99 -4.70
C TRP A 200 -24.60 -1.91 -3.80
N GLY A 201 -25.77 -1.76 -4.41
CA GLY A 201 -27.04 -1.63 -3.67
C GLY A 201 -27.36 -0.23 -3.10
N ALA A 202 -26.52 0.77 -3.29
CA ALA A 202 -26.77 2.12 -2.78
C ALA A 202 -27.92 2.87 -3.51
N HIS A 203 -28.41 2.34 -4.62
CA HIS A 203 -29.50 2.89 -5.42
C HIS A 203 -30.66 1.90 -5.64
N ALA A 204 -30.77 0.87 -4.78
CA ALA A 204 -31.89 -0.06 -4.77
C ALA A 204 -33.02 0.44 -3.87
#